data_56a24f21328353a2f7deb1cc6f6e6c13
#
_entry.id   56a24f21328353a2f7deb1cc6f6e6c13
#
_cell.length_a   1.000
_cell.length_b   1.000
_cell.length_c   1.000
_cell.angle_alpha   90.00
_cell.angle_beta   90.00
_cell.angle_gamma   90.00
#
_symmetry.space_group_name_H-M   'P 1'
#
loop_
_entity.id
_entity.type
_entity.pdbx_description
1 polymer ?
#
loop_
_entity_poly.entity_id
_entity_poly.type
_entity_poly.pdbx_seq_one_letter_code
_entity_poly.pdbx_strand_id
1 'polypeptide(L)'
;RIDYSILEQHAESYRKIRNTFRYILGNLNDKFSEQKFNKLETNKLPELEQYMLHKIFILNENFHKNFDNYTFHNLYKELLNFCTVDLSAFYFDIRKDTLYCDNLNSEKRKSCIKILNILLDCLLKWFAPILSFTTEEIYSLVSKNSNDSIHLKKFIKTPQNWHNKKLNEKWEKLKKIREAANISIEEKRANKLI
;
A
#
# COMPACT_ATOMS: atom_id res chain seq x y z
N ARG A 1 -30.85 8.19 6.03
CA ARG A 1 -31.07 7.38 7.24
C ARG A 1 -29.69 7.10 7.84
N ILE A 2 -29.43 7.49 9.06
CA ILE A 2 -28.19 7.22 9.79
C ILE A 2 -28.51 6.09 10.75
N ASP A 3 -27.66 5.05 10.76
CA ASP A 3 -27.76 3.90 11.66
C ASP A 3 -26.38 3.67 12.31
N TYR A 4 -26.35 3.21 13.55
CA TYR A 4 -25.11 2.87 14.26
C TYR A 4 -24.30 1.79 13.54
N SER A 5 -24.96 0.85 12.88
CA SER A 5 -24.29 -0.19 12.09
C SER A 5 -23.44 0.37 10.93
N ILE A 6 -23.85 1.48 10.32
CA ILE A 6 -23.09 2.18 9.28
C ILE A 6 -21.83 2.81 9.88
N LEU A 7 -21.95 3.42 11.06
CA LEU A 7 -20.81 4.00 11.77
C LEU A 7 -19.79 2.92 12.16
N GLU A 8 -20.26 1.77 12.64
CA GLU A 8 -19.39 0.62 12.96
C GLU A 8 -18.62 0.11 11.73
N GLN A 9 -19.27 0.00 10.58
CA GLN A 9 -18.62 -0.39 9.32
C GLN A 9 -17.53 0.61 8.91
N HIS A 10 -17.78 1.91 9.06
CA HIS A 10 -16.79 2.94 8.78
C HIS A 10 -15.64 2.93 9.78
N ALA A 11 -15.91 2.71 11.06
CA ALA A 11 -14.89 2.57 12.10
C ALA A 11 -13.98 1.36 11.81
N GLU A 12 -14.55 0.22 11.40
CA GLU A 12 -13.79 -0.96 11.01
C GLU A 12 -12.92 -0.71 9.76
N SER A 13 -13.45 -0.04 8.76
CA SER A 13 -12.72 0.35 7.56
C SER A 13 -11.55 1.29 7.90
N TYR A 14 -11.79 2.28 8.75
CA TYR A 14 -10.77 3.18 9.27
C TYR A 14 -9.66 2.43 10.02
N ARG A 15 -10.04 1.47 10.89
CA ARG A 15 -9.09 0.63 11.62
C ARG A 15 -8.17 -0.15 10.68
N LYS A 16 -8.69 -0.69 9.58
CA LYS A 16 -7.90 -1.40 8.56
C LYS A 16 -6.88 -0.48 7.89
N ILE A 17 -7.29 0.73 7.51
CA ILE A 17 -6.39 1.73 6.93
C ILE A 17 -5.29 2.11 7.95
N ARG A 18 -5.66 2.40 9.19
CA ARG A 18 -4.70 2.75 10.25
C ARG A 18 -3.71 1.62 10.52
N ASN A 19 -4.15 0.37 10.51
CA ASN A 19 -3.27 -0.80 10.63
C ASN A 19 -2.29 -0.93 9.47
N THR A 20 -2.69 -0.59 8.24
CA THR A 20 -1.78 -0.54 7.09
C THR A 20 -0.64 0.47 7.32
N PHE A 21 -0.96 1.68 7.74
CA PHE A 21 0.04 2.69 8.09
C PHE A 21 0.95 2.21 9.24
N ARG A 22 0.37 1.66 10.31
CA ARG A 22 1.12 1.15 11.46
C ARG A 22 2.11 0.06 11.05
N TYR A 23 1.72 -0.86 10.16
CA TYR A 23 2.60 -1.89 9.64
C TYR A 23 3.79 -1.29 8.88
N ILE A 24 3.53 -0.32 8.00
CA ILE A 24 4.58 0.35 7.22
C ILE A 24 5.54 1.09 8.14
N LEU A 25 5.03 1.91 9.05
CA LEU A 25 5.85 2.69 10.01
C LEU A 25 6.73 1.79 10.86
N GLY A 26 6.18 0.70 11.41
CA GLY A 26 6.93 -0.24 12.23
C GLY A 26 8.09 -0.92 11.49
N ASN A 27 7.98 -1.08 10.16
CA ASN A 27 9.05 -1.66 9.35
C ASN A 27 10.07 -0.63 8.83
N LEU A 28 9.72 0.65 8.78
CA LEU A 28 10.62 1.71 8.33
C LEU A 28 11.60 2.17 9.42
N ASN A 29 11.26 2.04 10.71
CA ASN A 29 12.13 2.36 11.84
C ASN A 29 12.84 3.72 11.67
N ASP A 30 12.10 4.80 11.53
CA ASP A 30 12.59 6.18 11.34
C ASP A 30 13.43 6.43 10.06
N LYS A 31 13.43 5.49 9.13
CA LYS A 31 14.15 5.59 7.84
C LYS A 31 13.27 6.13 6.71
N PHE A 32 12.19 6.81 7.05
CA PHE A 32 11.38 7.46 6.02
C PHE A 32 12.19 8.56 5.33
N SER A 33 12.13 8.56 4.00
CA SER A 33 12.61 9.66 3.17
C SER A 33 11.68 9.84 2.00
N GLU A 34 11.26 11.08 1.72
CA GLU A 34 10.51 11.39 0.50
C GLU A 34 11.28 10.89 -0.73
N GLN A 35 10.66 10.03 -1.50
CA GLN A 35 11.32 9.36 -2.61
C GLN A 35 11.28 10.21 -3.88
N LYS A 36 12.43 10.37 -4.50
CA LYS A 36 12.51 10.90 -5.88
C LYS A 36 12.22 9.76 -6.86
N PHE A 37 10.96 9.54 -7.20
CA PHE A 37 10.50 8.41 -8.03
C PHE A 37 11.25 8.26 -9.35
N ASN A 38 11.64 9.39 -9.98
CA ASN A 38 12.37 9.38 -11.25
C ASN A 38 13.82 8.82 -11.15
N LYS A 39 14.36 8.68 -9.92
CA LYS A 39 15.70 8.12 -9.69
C LYS A 39 15.67 6.63 -9.33
N LEU A 40 14.48 6.01 -9.30
CA LEU A 40 14.35 4.61 -8.96
C LEU A 40 14.69 3.74 -10.17
N GLU A 41 15.73 2.91 -10.02
CA GLU A 41 16.12 1.91 -11.02
C GLU A 41 15.19 0.68 -10.91
N THR A 42 14.04 0.75 -11.56
CA THR A 42 12.98 -0.27 -11.46
C THR A 42 13.45 -1.66 -11.89
N ASN A 43 14.32 -1.72 -12.90
CA ASN A 43 14.84 -2.99 -13.44
C ASN A 43 15.71 -3.78 -12.45
N LYS A 44 16.24 -3.12 -11.42
CA LYS A 44 17.03 -3.77 -10.36
C LYS A 44 16.17 -4.30 -9.20
N LEU A 45 14.88 -3.99 -9.19
CA LEU A 45 13.97 -4.48 -8.16
C LEU A 45 13.53 -5.92 -8.46
N PRO A 46 13.29 -6.74 -7.44
CA PRO A 46 12.63 -8.03 -7.64
C PRO A 46 11.26 -7.86 -8.30
N GLU A 47 10.80 -8.89 -8.98
CA GLU A 47 9.60 -8.84 -9.83
C GLU A 47 8.32 -8.44 -9.05
N LEU A 48 8.18 -8.88 -7.80
CA LEU A 48 7.04 -8.53 -6.96
C LEU A 48 7.00 -7.02 -6.65
N GLU A 49 8.15 -6.42 -6.39
CA GLU A 49 8.31 -4.99 -6.17
C GLU A 49 7.98 -4.19 -7.43
N GLN A 50 8.39 -4.66 -8.60
CA GLN A 50 8.02 -4.07 -9.88
C GLN A 50 6.50 -4.16 -10.12
N TYR A 51 5.87 -5.28 -9.76
CA TYR A 51 4.42 -5.43 -9.82
C TYR A 51 3.71 -4.44 -8.87
N MET A 52 4.22 -4.24 -7.66
CA MET A 52 3.65 -3.24 -6.73
C MET A 52 3.78 -1.82 -7.28
N LEU A 53 4.88 -1.47 -7.94
CA LEU A 53 5.00 -0.17 -8.63
C LEU A 53 3.95 0.00 -9.72
N HIS A 54 3.68 -1.06 -10.49
CA HIS A 54 2.60 -1.03 -11.48
C HIS A 54 1.22 -0.81 -10.82
N LYS A 55 0.94 -1.49 -9.72
CA LYS A 55 -0.32 -1.29 -8.97
C LYS A 55 -0.44 0.15 -8.46
N ILE A 56 0.64 0.72 -7.93
CA ILE A 56 0.69 2.13 -7.50
C ILE A 56 0.43 3.06 -8.69
N PHE A 57 1.03 2.78 -9.85
CA PHE A 57 0.82 3.58 -11.05
C PHE A 57 -0.66 3.62 -11.46
N ILE A 58 -1.31 2.46 -11.59
CA ILE A 58 -2.73 2.36 -11.97
C ILE A 58 -3.62 3.05 -10.94
N LEU A 59 -3.36 2.82 -9.64
CA LEU A 59 -4.14 3.44 -8.58
C LEU A 59 -3.99 4.97 -8.59
N ASN A 60 -2.79 5.48 -8.89
CA ASN A 60 -2.56 6.92 -8.99
C ASN A 60 -3.31 7.57 -10.17
N GLU A 61 -3.37 6.91 -11.33
CA GLU A 61 -4.17 7.36 -12.47
C GLU A 61 -5.67 7.40 -12.11
N ASN A 62 -6.16 6.36 -11.46
CA ASN A 62 -7.54 6.30 -10.97
C ASN A 62 -7.81 7.36 -9.89
N PHE A 63 -6.83 7.62 -9.01
CA PHE A 63 -6.92 8.66 -7.99
C PHE A 63 -7.18 10.02 -8.62
N HIS A 64 -6.35 10.45 -9.57
CA HIS A 64 -6.52 11.73 -10.25
C HIS A 64 -7.86 11.81 -10.97
N LYS A 65 -8.23 10.76 -11.71
CA LYS A 65 -9.52 10.70 -12.39
C LYS A 65 -10.71 10.85 -11.44
N ASN A 66 -10.71 10.11 -10.33
CA ASN A 66 -11.80 10.18 -9.35
C ASN A 66 -11.82 11.51 -8.60
N PHE A 67 -10.65 12.08 -8.31
CA PHE A 67 -10.50 13.36 -7.64
C PHE A 67 -11.03 14.51 -8.51
N ASP A 68 -10.61 14.57 -9.77
CA ASP A 68 -11.02 15.61 -10.73
C ASP A 68 -12.52 15.54 -11.05
N ASN A 69 -13.11 14.35 -11.01
CA ASN A 69 -14.54 14.12 -11.22
C ASN A 69 -15.37 14.18 -9.93
N TYR A 70 -14.77 14.52 -8.78
CA TYR A 70 -15.44 14.54 -7.48
C TYR A 70 -16.11 13.23 -7.07
N THR A 71 -15.66 12.08 -7.59
CA THR A 71 -16.18 10.76 -7.26
C THR A 71 -15.47 10.16 -6.04
N PHE A 72 -15.50 10.87 -4.91
CA PHE A 72 -14.76 10.54 -3.68
C PHE A 72 -15.16 9.19 -3.08
N HIS A 73 -16.40 8.75 -3.27
CA HIS A 73 -16.82 7.43 -2.83
C HIS A 73 -16.06 6.30 -3.53
N ASN A 74 -15.88 6.39 -4.85
CA ASN A 74 -15.10 5.43 -5.62
C ASN A 74 -13.62 5.47 -5.21
N LEU A 75 -13.09 6.68 -5.06
CA LEU A 75 -11.73 6.90 -4.59
C LEU A 75 -11.47 6.20 -3.25
N TYR A 76 -12.33 6.44 -2.25
CA TYR A 76 -12.20 5.81 -0.94
C TYR A 76 -12.26 4.29 -1.02
N LYS A 77 -13.20 3.75 -1.80
CA LYS A 77 -13.36 2.30 -1.99
C LYS A 77 -12.12 1.66 -2.62
N GLU A 78 -11.54 2.29 -3.65
CA GLU A 78 -10.32 1.79 -4.30
C GLU A 78 -9.12 1.84 -3.33
N LEU A 79 -8.94 2.92 -2.58
CA LEU A 79 -7.89 3.04 -1.58
C LEU A 79 -8.03 2.02 -0.45
N LEU A 80 -9.24 1.80 0.06
CA LEU A 80 -9.52 0.79 1.07
C LEU A 80 -9.21 -0.61 0.56
N ASN A 81 -9.66 -0.94 -0.65
CA ASN A 81 -9.38 -2.22 -1.28
C ASN A 81 -7.88 -2.43 -1.48
N PHE A 82 -7.16 -1.43 -1.93
CA PHE A 82 -5.70 -1.49 -2.05
C PHE A 82 -5.03 -1.79 -0.71
N CYS A 83 -5.42 -1.11 0.37
CA CYS A 83 -4.88 -1.35 1.72
C CYS A 83 -5.17 -2.77 2.22
N THR A 84 -6.39 -3.27 2.00
CA THR A 84 -6.82 -4.55 2.59
C THR A 84 -6.43 -5.75 1.75
N VAL A 85 -6.59 -5.68 0.43
CA VAL A 85 -6.37 -6.81 -0.48
C VAL A 85 -4.95 -6.81 -1.05
N ASP A 86 -4.55 -5.72 -1.72
CA ASP A 86 -3.25 -5.70 -2.40
C ASP A 86 -2.07 -5.56 -1.41
N LEU A 87 -2.23 -4.79 -0.33
CA LEU A 87 -1.18 -4.64 0.66
C LEU A 87 -1.25 -5.70 1.76
N SER A 88 -2.29 -5.69 2.60
CA SER A 88 -2.33 -6.54 3.80
C SER A 88 -2.41 -8.01 3.47
N ALA A 89 -3.39 -8.43 2.65
CA ALA A 89 -3.60 -9.85 2.35
C ALA A 89 -2.61 -10.43 1.33
N PHE A 90 -1.91 -9.59 0.57
CA PHE A 90 -1.02 -10.05 -0.47
C PHE A 90 0.43 -9.62 -0.23
N TYR A 91 0.78 -8.34 -0.43
CA TYR A 91 2.18 -7.90 -0.44
C TYR A 91 2.85 -8.06 0.94
N PHE A 92 2.21 -7.60 2.01
CA PHE A 92 2.77 -7.70 3.35
C PHE A 92 2.86 -9.14 3.82
N ASP A 93 1.87 -9.97 3.51
CA ASP A 93 1.89 -11.39 3.85
C ASP A 93 3.05 -12.13 3.18
N ILE A 94 3.33 -11.86 1.90
CA ILE A 94 4.45 -12.46 1.18
C ILE A 94 5.81 -11.93 1.68
N ARG A 95 5.89 -10.67 2.12
CA ARG A 95 7.14 -10.01 2.51
C ARG A 95 7.43 -9.99 4.01
N LYS A 96 6.52 -10.48 4.85
CA LYS A 96 6.73 -10.49 6.31
C LYS A 96 8.02 -11.19 6.71
N ASP A 97 8.30 -12.37 6.15
CA ASP A 97 9.51 -13.12 6.50
C ASP A 97 10.77 -12.39 6.02
N THR A 98 10.74 -11.79 4.82
CA THR A 98 11.82 -10.94 4.32
C THR A 98 12.10 -9.75 5.24
N LEU A 99 11.06 -9.12 5.76
CA LEU A 99 11.20 -7.94 6.63
C LEU A 99 11.68 -8.30 8.05
N TYR A 100 11.27 -9.46 8.58
CA TYR A 100 11.57 -9.85 9.96
C TYR A 100 12.79 -10.77 10.10
N CYS A 101 13.02 -11.65 9.12
CA CYS A 101 14.03 -12.71 9.23
C CYS A 101 15.27 -12.47 8.37
N ASP A 102 15.16 -11.79 7.20
CA ASP A 102 16.30 -11.58 6.32
C ASP A 102 17.32 -10.59 6.94
N ASN A 103 18.59 -10.79 6.59
CA ASN A 103 19.66 -9.88 6.97
C ASN A 103 19.37 -8.44 6.50
N LEU A 104 19.73 -7.45 7.34
CA LEU A 104 19.54 -6.01 7.07
C LEU A 104 20.16 -5.56 5.73
N ASN A 105 21.24 -6.22 5.31
CA ASN A 105 21.95 -5.91 4.06
C ASN A 105 21.43 -6.70 2.84
N SER A 106 20.46 -7.60 3.01
CA SER A 106 19.84 -8.34 1.90
C SER A 106 19.25 -7.37 0.88
N GLU A 107 19.56 -7.54 -0.40
CA GLU A 107 19.03 -6.70 -1.48
C GLU A 107 17.50 -6.84 -1.60
N LYS A 108 16.96 -8.01 -1.29
CA LYS A 108 15.53 -8.26 -1.25
C LYS A 108 14.84 -7.42 -0.16
N ARG A 109 15.42 -7.39 1.05
CA ARG A 109 14.92 -6.58 2.16
C ARG A 109 15.03 -5.09 1.87
N LYS A 110 16.18 -4.63 1.35
CA LYS A 110 16.37 -3.23 0.95
C LYS A 110 15.35 -2.81 -0.11
N SER A 111 15.07 -3.67 -1.09
CA SER A 111 14.06 -3.41 -2.11
C SER A 111 12.66 -3.31 -1.51
N CYS A 112 12.31 -4.19 -0.59
CA CYS A 112 11.05 -4.14 0.15
C CYS A 112 10.92 -2.82 0.93
N ILE A 113 11.95 -2.41 1.68
CA ILE A 113 11.97 -1.13 2.42
C ILE A 113 11.80 0.07 1.48
N LYS A 114 12.41 0.04 0.29
CA LYS A 114 12.19 1.08 -0.74
C LYS A 114 10.71 1.18 -1.15
N ILE A 115 10.07 0.04 -1.39
CA ILE A 115 8.63 0.03 -1.73
C ILE A 115 7.77 0.50 -0.56
N LEU A 116 8.08 0.11 0.67
CA LEU A 116 7.35 0.61 1.85
C LEU A 116 7.44 2.14 2.00
N ASN A 117 8.61 2.74 1.72
CA ASN A 117 8.77 4.20 1.69
C ASN A 117 7.89 4.85 0.62
N ILE A 118 7.87 4.29 -0.60
CA ILE A 118 7.04 4.77 -1.70
C ILE A 118 5.55 4.66 -1.31
N LEU A 119 5.15 3.51 -0.76
CA LEU A 119 3.78 3.27 -0.32
C LEU A 119 3.35 4.27 0.76
N LEU A 120 4.21 4.54 1.75
CA LEU A 120 3.89 5.52 2.79
C LEU A 120 3.65 6.91 2.20
N ASP A 121 4.55 7.37 1.33
CA ASP A 121 4.41 8.68 0.67
C ASP A 121 3.13 8.75 -0.19
N CYS A 122 2.83 7.70 -0.94
CA CYS A 122 1.62 7.61 -1.75
C CYS A 122 0.35 7.64 -0.90
N LEU A 123 0.27 6.76 0.10
CA LEU A 123 -0.91 6.63 0.95
C LEU A 123 -1.18 7.90 1.75
N LEU A 124 -0.15 8.55 2.29
CA LEU A 124 -0.30 9.82 3.00
C LEU A 124 -0.95 10.87 2.09
N LYS A 125 -0.46 11.04 0.87
CA LYS A 125 -0.97 12.05 -0.07
C LYS A 125 -2.37 11.70 -0.60
N TRP A 126 -2.66 10.43 -0.84
CA TRP A 126 -3.98 9.99 -1.31
C TRP A 126 -5.06 10.07 -0.24
N PHE A 127 -4.71 9.78 1.02
CA PHE A 127 -5.67 9.85 2.13
C PHE A 127 -5.79 11.25 2.75
N ALA A 128 -4.85 12.17 2.50
CA ALA A 128 -4.90 13.52 3.08
C ALA A 128 -6.23 14.25 2.87
N PRO A 129 -6.88 14.21 1.69
CA PRO A 129 -8.19 14.86 1.49
C PRO A 129 -9.34 14.19 2.23
N ILE A 130 -9.19 12.93 2.68
CA ILE A 130 -10.25 12.12 3.27
C ILE A 130 -10.05 11.95 4.79
N LEU A 131 -8.82 11.65 5.21
CA LEU A 131 -8.43 11.40 6.59
C LEU A 131 -7.41 12.44 7.08
N SER A 132 -7.79 13.72 6.97
CA SER A 132 -6.91 14.87 7.15
C SER A 132 -6.11 14.84 8.45
N PHE A 133 -6.75 14.58 9.58
CA PHE A 133 -6.08 14.53 10.88
C PHE A 133 -5.15 13.32 11.02
N THR A 134 -5.60 12.15 10.56
CA THR A 134 -4.80 10.91 10.67
C THR A 134 -3.54 10.99 9.81
N THR A 135 -3.64 11.51 8.59
CA THR A 135 -2.48 11.64 7.71
C THR A 135 -1.50 12.69 8.23
N GLU A 136 -1.98 13.78 8.81
CA GLU A 136 -1.12 14.78 9.46
C GLU A 136 -0.43 14.20 10.71
N GLU A 137 -1.16 13.48 11.57
CA GLU A 137 -0.58 12.76 12.72
C GLU A 137 0.58 11.85 12.26
N ILE A 138 0.33 11.01 11.25
CA ILE A 138 1.33 10.07 10.73
C ILE A 138 2.50 10.82 10.08
N TYR A 139 2.22 11.86 9.30
CA TYR A 139 3.24 12.66 8.64
C TYR A 139 4.16 13.35 9.65
N SER A 140 3.62 13.87 10.75
CA SER A 140 4.41 14.50 11.83
C SER A 140 5.37 13.54 12.52
N LEU A 141 5.05 12.23 12.57
CA LEU A 141 5.96 11.21 13.11
C LEU A 141 7.17 10.94 12.23
N VAL A 142 7.08 11.18 10.93
CA VAL A 142 8.13 10.86 9.97
C VAL A 142 8.82 12.10 9.38
N SER A 143 8.18 13.25 9.46
CA SER A 143 8.77 14.52 9.02
C SER A 143 9.85 14.98 10.00
N LYS A 144 10.98 15.41 9.44
CA LYS A 144 12.09 16.00 10.22
C LYS A 144 11.87 17.48 10.55
N ASN A 145 10.89 18.11 9.94
CA ASN A 145 10.59 19.53 10.08
C ASN A 145 9.23 19.71 10.75
N SER A 146 9.21 20.26 11.94
CA SER A 146 7.99 20.53 12.72
C SER A 146 7.02 21.54 12.06
N ASN A 147 7.51 22.35 11.12
CA ASN A 147 6.71 23.34 10.40
C ASN A 147 6.20 22.82 9.03
N ASP A 148 6.43 21.55 8.73
CA ASP A 148 5.98 20.93 7.49
C ASP A 148 4.66 20.17 7.71
N SER A 149 3.81 20.12 6.70
CA SER A 149 2.51 19.46 6.74
C SER A 149 2.27 18.65 5.48
N ILE A 150 1.57 17.52 5.60
CA ILE A 150 1.16 16.72 4.44
C ILE A 150 0.24 17.53 3.52
N HIS A 151 -0.54 18.45 4.07
CA HIS A 151 -1.48 19.28 3.30
C HIS A 151 -0.79 20.35 2.44
N LEU A 152 0.50 20.58 2.65
CA LEU A 152 1.34 21.45 1.80
C LEU A 152 2.01 20.67 0.65
N LYS A 153 1.86 19.35 0.63
CA LYS A 153 2.48 18.49 -0.38
C LYS A 153 1.62 18.38 -1.64
N LYS A 154 2.28 18.32 -2.79
CA LYS A 154 1.61 18.07 -4.07
C LYS A 154 1.23 16.60 -4.19
N PHE A 155 0.14 16.31 -4.88
CA PHE A 155 -0.22 14.96 -5.30
C PHE A 155 0.88 14.31 -6.13
N ILE A 156 0.91 13.00 -6.09
CA ILE A 156 1.98 12.21 -6.70
C ILE A 156 1.86 12.21 -8.23
N LYS A 157 3.02 12.27 -8.88
CA LYS A 157 3.16 11.96 -10.30
C LYS A 157 4.03 10.72 -10.42
N THR A 158 3.44 9.62 -10.86
CA THR A 158 4.15 8.35 -11.06
C THR A 158 4.86 8.30 -12.40
N PRO A 159 6.11 7.78 -12.45
CA PRO A 159 6.83 7.61 -13.71
C PRO A 159 6.16 6.58 -14.63
N GLN A 160 6.14 6.84 -15.93
CA GLN A 160 5.54 5.95 -16.94
C GLN A 160 6.22 4.56 -17.02
N ASN A 161 7.49 4.45 -16.66
CA ASN A 161 8.22 3.18 -16.64
C ASN A 161 7.75 2.22 -15.51
N TRP A 162 6.87 2.65 -14.60
CA TRP A 162 6.20 1.77 -13.65
C TRP A 162 5.06 0.99 -14.29
N HIS A 163 4.52 1.48 -15.41
CA HIS A 163 3.45 0.80 -16.13
C HIS A 163 3.96 -0.45 -16.84
N ASN A 164 3.54 -1.63 -16.39
CA ASN A 164 3.93 -2.92 -16.97
C ASN A 164 2.74 -3.87 -17.06
N LYS A 165 2.00 -3.79 -18.16
CA LYS A 165 0.79 -4.59 -18.39
C LYS A 165 1.08 -6.09 -18.44
N LYS A 166 2.19 -6.51 -19.07
CA LYS A 166 2.56 -7.95 -19.16
C LYS A 166 2.83 -8.54 -17.78
N LEU A 167 3.50 -7.78 -16.92
CA LEU A 167 3.78 -8.18 -15.56
C LEU A 167 2.49 -8.29 -14.74
N ASN A 168 1.57 -7.36 -14.92
CA ASN A 168 0.25 -7.40 -14.27
C ASN A 168 -0.52 -8.67 -14.66
N GLU A 169 -0.61 -8.98 -15.96
CA GLU A 169 -1.31 -10.18 -16.44
C GLU A 169 -0.72 -11.47 -15.86
N LYS A 170 0.60 -11.54 -15.73
CA LYS A 170 1.29 -12.66 -15.07
C LYS A 170 0.89 -12.79 -13.60
N TRP A 171 0.98 -11.69 -12.84
CA TRP A 171 0.69 -11.70 -11.40
C TRP A 171 -0.80 -11.91 -11.09
N GLU A 172 -1.72 -11.44 -11.92
CA GLU A 172 -3.14 -11.74 -11.76
C GLU A 172 -3.42 -13.26 -11.90
N LYS A 173 -2.71 -13.95 -12.80
CA LYS A 173 -2.79 -15.42 -12.89
C LYS A 173 -2.20 -16.10 -11.65
N LEU A 174 -1.05 -15.64 -11.17
CA LEU A 174 -0.41 -16.18 -9.96
C LEU A 174 -1.27 -15.95 -8.71
N LYS A 175 -1.93 -14.80 -8.59
CA LYS A 175 -2.87 -14.51 -7.49
C LYS A 175 -4.04 -15.50 -7.48
N LYS A 176 -4.62 -15.82 -8.64
CA LYS A 176 -5.70 -16.82 -8.73
C LYS A 176 -5.25 -18.22 -8.30
N ILE A 177 -4.04 -18.63 -8.69
CA ILE A 177 -3.46 -19.92 -8.27
C ILE A 177 -3.25 -19.94 -6.74
N ARG A 178 -2.69 -18.85 -6.19
CA ARG A 178 -2.50 -18.70 -4.74
C ARG A 178 -3.83 -18.76 -3.99
N GLU A 179 -4.85 -18.10 -4.48
CA GLU A 179 -6.20 -18.11 -3.90
C GLU A 179 -6.78 -19.52 -3.85
N ALA A 180 -6.73 -20.26 -4.96
CA ALA A 180 -7.17 -21.65 -5.01
C ALA A 180 -6.39 -22.56 -4.03
N ALA A 181 -5.08 -22.39 -3.94
CA ALA A 181 -4.26 -23.12 -2.99
C ALA A 181 -4.62 -22.80 -1.53
N ASN A 182 -4.83 -21.51 -1.21
CA ASN A 182 -5.22 -21.08 0.14
C ASN A 182 -6.59 -21.66 0.54
N ILE A 183 -7.58 -21.68 -0.36
CA ILE A 183 -8.89 -22.29 -0.10
C ILE A 183 -8.72 -23.76 0.27
N SER A 184 -7.95 -24.52 -0.51
CA SER A 184 -7.69 -25.95 -0.24
C SER A 184 -6.95 -26.19 1.10
N ILE A 185 -6.03 -25.28 1.46
CA ILE A 185 -5.32 -25.33 2.75
C ILE A 185 -6.29 -25.07 3.90
N GLU A 186 -7.13 -24.04 3.81
CA GLU A 186 -8.10 -23.71 4.86
C GLU A 186 -9.15 -24.82 5.05
N GLU A 187 -9.60 -25.46 3.98
CA GLU A 187 -10.48 -26.63 4.07
C GLU A 187 -9.83 -27.77 4.86
N LYS A 188 -8.53 -28.07 4.61
CA LYS A 188 -7.80 -29.09 5.34
C LYS A 188 -7.58 -28.72 6.81
N ARG A 189 -7.27 -27.44 7.07
CA ARG A 189 -7.17 -26.92 8.46
C ARG A 189 -8.47 -27.03 9.22
N ALA A 190 -9.61 -26.66 8.59
CA ALA A 190 -10.93 -26.77 9.20
C ALA A 190 -11.27 -28.24 9.56
N ASN A 191 -10.82 -29.17 8.72
CA ASN A 191 -10.99 -30.60 8.94
C ASN A 191 -9.89 -31.23 9.84
N LYS A 192 -8.97 -30.42 10.41
CA LYS A 192 -7.83 -30.85 11.26
C LYS A 192 -6.94 -31.90 10.59
N LEU A 193 -6.77 -31.81 9.27
CA LEU A 193 -5.90 -32.70 8.51
C LEU A 193 -4.46 -32.16 8.40
N ILE A 194 -4.27 -30.88 8.68
CA ILE A 194 -2.99 -30.14 8.79
C ILE A 194 -3.10 -29.06 9.86
#